data_0b1609147207f34a3291a7fe2e7944b1
#
_entry.id   0b1609147207f34a3291a7fe2e7944b1
#
_cell.length_a   1.000
_cell.length_b   1.000
_cell.length_c   1.000
_cell.angle_alpha   90.00
_cell.angle_beta   90.00
_cell.angle_gamma   90.00
#
_symmetry.space_group_name_H-M   'P 1'
#
loop_
_entity.id
_entity.type
_entity.pdbx_description
1 polymer ?
#
loop_
_entity_poly.entity_id
_entity_poly.type
_entity_poly.pdbx_seq_one_letter_code
_entity_poly.pdbx_strand_id
1 'polypeptide(L)'
;MYNISLITGDGIGPEISESAVSILETIHDKLDVKTEIISLEAGDAALKKFSKALPDETFQSIKSSDACLKAPVGESAADVIVVLRRNLDLYANIRPAKSYPNTPSLRDDIDLVIVRENTEDLYTGQEFTVDDSAVALRVITEKASKRIAKHAFKTAIQRNQKKRVTCVHKSNVMRKTDGLFAKSCESIANEFPDIQFDQMYVDACSMNLIRQPEEFDVIVTTNLFGDILSDESSQVVGGLGMAPAANLGDDFGLFEPVHGAAFDIAGCLLYTSDAADE
;
A
#
# COMPACT_ATOMS: atom_id res chain seq x y z
N MET A 1 -10.22 -5.62 24.23
CA MET A 1 -8.75 -5.56 24.17
C MET A 1 -8.39 -6.05 22.80
N TYR A 2 -7.63 -5.29 22.03
CA TYR A 2 -7.22 -5.68 20.67
C TYR A 2 -5.77 -6.17 20.69
N ASN A 3 -5.49 -7.21 19.93
CA ASN A 3 -4.15 -7.79 19.78
C ASN A 3 -3.55 -7.26 18.47
N ILE A 4 -2.44 -6.53 18.55
CA ILE A 4 -1.74 -5.99 17.40
C ILE A 4 -0.40 -6.71 17.26
N SER A 5 -0.21 -7.40 16.14
CA SER A 5 1.09 -7.95 15.77
C SER A 5 2.01 -6.84 15.27
N LEU A 6 3.24 -6.81 15.76
CA LEU A 6 4.28 -5.87 15.32
C LEU A 6 5.45 -6.64 14.69
N ILE A 7 5.68 -6.45 13.41
CA ILE A 7 6.91 -6.88 12.74
C ILE A 7 7.89 -5.70 12.79
N THR A 8 8.95 -5.81 13.58
CA THR A 8 9.95 -4.74 13.73
C THR A 8 10.87 -4.59 12.52
N GLY A 9 10.93 -5.61 11.64
CA GLY A 9 11.67 -5.56 10.38
C GLY A 9 13.18 -5.41 10.53
N ASP A 10 13.79 -4.80 9.52
CA ASP A 10 15.25 -4.67 9.35
C ASP A 10 15.65 -3.18 9.20
N GLY A 11 16.95 -2.89 9.27
CA GLY A 11 17.50 -1.56 9.08
C GLY A 11 16.94 -0.54 10.07
N ILE A 12 16.25 0.50 9.59
CA ILE A 12 15.58 1.53 10.43
C ILE A 12 14.29 1.01 11.08
N GLY A 13 13.85 -0.20 10.73
CA GLY A 13 12.61 -0.80 11.22
C GLY A 13 12.41 -0.76 12.74
N PRO A 14 13.39 -1.20 13.55
CA PRO A 14 13.29 -1.14 15.01
C PRO A 14 13.05 0.28 15.54
N GLU A 15 13.76 1.28 15.02
CA GLU A 15 13.69 2.69 15.46
C GLU A 15 12.31 3.30 15.20
N ILE A 16 11.81 3.14 13.97
CA ILE A 16 10.47 3.67 13.62
C ILE A 16 9.34 2.88 14.31
N SER A 17 9.57 1.60 14.63
CA SER A 17 8.63 0.80 15.40
C SER A 17 8.45 1.32 16.83
N GLU A 18 9.54 1.74 17.49
CA GLU A 18 9.48 2.36 18.82
C GLU A 18 8.65 3.65 18.80
N SER A 19 8.86 4.50 17.79
CA SER A 19 8.07 5.73 17.61
C SER A 19 6.58 5.43 17.37
N ALA A 20 6.28 4.46 16.51
CA ALA A 20 4.90 4.06 16.22
C ALA A 20 4.19 3.47 17.46
N VAL A 21 4.90 2.65 18.26
CA VAL A 21 4.36 2.09 19.52
C VAL A 21 4.04 3.21 20.50
N SER A 22 4.94 4.18 20.69
CA SER A 22 4.72 5.33 21.58
C SER A 22 3.48 6.14 21.19
N ILE A 23 3.24 6.34 19.89
CA ILE A 23 2.03 7.00 19.39
C ILE A 23 0.79 6.16 19.70
N LEU A 24 0.83 4.85 19.45
CA LEU A 24 -0.29 3.94 19.75
C LEU A 24 -0.63 3.95 21.24
N GLU A 25 0.33 3.85 22.14
CA GLU A 25 0.13 3.93 23.59
C GLU A 25 -0.53 5.25 24.00
N THR A 26 -0.08 6.36 23.42
CA THR A 26 -0.70 7.68 23.67
C THR A 26 -2.16 7.72 23.19
N ILE A 27 -2.48 7.10 22.06
CA ILE A 27 -3.85 7.01 21.55
C ILE A 27 -4.72 6.12 22.46
N HIS A 28 -4.17 5.00 22.95
CA HIS A 28 -4.86 4.09 23.87
C HIS A 28 -5.29 4.81 25.13
N ASP A 29 -4.36 5.57 25.72
CA ASP A 29 -4.64 6.33 26.95
C ASP A 29 -5.70 7.40 26.74
N LYS A 30 -5.70 8.09 25.58
CA LYS A 30 -6.65 9.14 25.25
C LYS A 30 -8.05 8.63 24.88
N LEU A 31 -8.14 7.47 24.25
CA LEU A 31 -9.40 6.92 23.74
C LEU A 31 -9.97 5.79 24.59
N ASP A 32 -9.32 5.43 25.70
CA ASP A 32 -9.64 4.27 26.56
C ASP A 32 -9.75 2.96 25.75
N VAL A 33 -8.87 2.81 24.74
CA VAL A 33 -8.77 1.61 23.91
C VAL A 33 -7.62 0.75 24.45
N LYS A 34 -7.92 -0.47 24.88
CA LYS A 34 -6.88 -1.41 25.37
C LYS A 34 -6.38 -2.24 24.22
N THR A 35 -5.06 -2.20 23.99
CA THR A 35 -4.39 -3.07 23.03
C THR A 35 -3.23 -3.80 23.68
N GLU A 36 -2.92 -4.97 23.16
CA GLU A 36 -1.69 -5.72 23.44
C GLU A 36 -0.86 -5.77 22.16
N ILE A 37 0.41 -5.34 22.24
CA ILE A 37 1.32 -5.34 21.09
C ILE A 37 2.25 -6.54 21.23
N ILE A 38 2.24 -7.43 20.23
CA ILE A 38 3.04 -8.65 20.18
C ILE A 38 4.12 -8.49 19.14
N SER A 39 5.37 -8.31 19.57
CA SER A 39 6.52 -8.21 18.66
C SER A 39 6.87 -9.57 18.06
N LEU A 40 7.04 -9.59 16.75
CA LEU A 40 7.28 -10.78 15.94
C LEU A 40 8.50 -10.60 15.02
N GLU A 41 9.26 -11.66 14.84
CA GLU A 41 10.42 -11.67 13.95
C GLU A 41 10.01 -12.05 12.52
N ALA A 42 10.35 -11.21 11.55
CA ALA A 42 10.29 -11.48 10.11
C ALA A 42 11.32 -10.61 9.38
N GLY A 43 11.70 -11.00 8.17
CA GLY A 43 12.68 -10.29 7.35
C GLY A 43 14.03 -10.96 7.28
N ASP A 44 15.06 -10.18 6.94
CA ASP A 44 16.42 -10.69 6.73
C ASP A 44 17.03 -11.29 8.00
N ALA A 45 16.75 -10.71 9.16
CA ALA A 45 17.20 -11.25 10.44
C ALA A 45 16.56 -12.62 10.72
N ALA A 46 15.26 -12.75 10.49
CA ALA A 46 14.55 -14.03 10.63
C ALA A 46 15.05 -15.06 9.62
N LEU A 47 15.29 -14.65 8.36
CA LEU A 47 15.84 -15.53 7.33
C LEU A 47 17.20 -16.12 7.75
N LYS A 48 18.09 -15.30 8.31
CA LYS A 48 19.39 -15.77 8.83
C LYS A 48 19.25 -16.72 10.02
N LYS A 49 18.29 -16.46 10.91
CA LYS A 49 18.10 -17.22 12.15
C LYS A 49 17.33 -18.53 11.95
N PHE A 50 16.28 -18.50 11.12
CA PHE A 50 15.32 -19.58 10.94
C PHE A 50 15.31 -20.19 9.54
N SER A 51 16.18 -19.74 8.63
CA SER A 51 16.18 -20.10 7.20
C SER A 51 14.83 -19.82 6.49
N LYS A 52 14.04 -18.91 7.05
CA LYS A 52 12.73 -18.49 6.53
C LYS A 52 12.46 -17.04 6.89
N ALA A 53 12.18 -16.19 5.90
CA ALA A 53 11.94 -14.77 6.12
C ALA A 53 10.64 -14.50 6.90
N LEU A 54 9.64 -15.34 6.73
CA LEU A 54 8.39 -15.34 7.50
C LEU A 54 8.23 -16.71 8.17
N PRO A 55 8.67 -16.91 9.44
CA PRO A 55 8.47 -18.14 10.18
C PRO A 55 6.98 -18.51 10.31
N ASP A 56 6.67 -19.80 10.35
CA ASP A 56 5.27 -20.27 10.44
C ASP A 56 4.59 -19.80 11.73
N GLU A 57 5.32 -19.77 12.85
CA GLU A 57 4.82 -19.25 14.13
C GLU A 57 4.47 -17.76 14.03
N THR A 58 5.33 -16.96 13.38
CA THR A 58 5.06 -15.54 13.11
C THR A 58 3.80 -15.38 12.28
N PHE A 59 3.65 -16.16 11.19
CA PHE A 59 2.46 -16.10 10.35
C PHE A 59 1.19 -16.46 11.13
N GLN A 60 1.21 -17.52 11.95
CA GLN A 60 0.04 -17.90 12.76
C GLN A 60 -0.31 -16.84 13.82
N SER A 61 0.68 -16.22 14.45
CA SER A 61 0.47 -15.12 15.39
C SER A 61 -0.19 -13.92 14.71
N ILE A 62 0.27 -13.53 13.52
CA ILE A 62 -0.34 -12.46 12.73
C ILE A 62 -1.79 -12.80 12.40
N LYS A 63 -2.05 -14.02 11.92
CA LYS A 63 -3.39 -14.45 11.54
C LYS A 63 -4.38 -14.46 12.71
N SER A 64 -3.90 -14.63 13.94
CA SER A 64 -4.72 -14.64 15.15
C SER A 64 -4.86 -13.28 15.82
N SER A 65 -4.19 -12.25 15.33
CA SER A 65 -4.31 -10.87 15.84
C SER A 65 -5.41 -10.10 15.12
N ASP A 66 -5.81 -8.96 15.69
CA ASP A 66 -6.85 -8.08 15.11
C ASP A 66 -6.30 -7.20 13.98
N ALA A 67 -5.00 -6.88 14.04
CA ALA A 67 -4.30 -6.12 13.02
C ALA A 67 -2.79 -6.40 13.07
N CYS A 68 -2.07 -6.03 12.01
CA CYS A 68 -0.62 -6.08 11.96
C CYS A 68 -0.03 -4.71 11.63
N LEU A 69 0.94 -4.27 12.42
CA LEU A 69 1.83 -3.17 12.09
C LEU A 69 3.17 -3.78 11.63
N LYS A 70 3.62 -3.43 10.43
CA LYS A 70 4.86 -3.95 9.86
C LYS A 70 5.81 -2.81 9.53
N ALA A 71 6.96 -2.80 10.16
CA ALA A 71 8.07 -1.95 9.79
C ALA A 71 8.77 -2.46 8.50
N PRO A 72 9.65 -1.68 7.88
CA PRO A 72 10.31 -2.07 6.63
C PRO A 72 11.17 -3.34 6.81
N VAL A 73 11.21 -4.13 5.77
CA VAL A 73 12.00 -5.36 5.67
C VAL A 73 13.05 -5.16 4.57
N GLY A 74 14.21 -5.81 4.70
CA GLY A 74 15.31 -5.73 3.75
C GLY A 74 15.06 -6.49 2.43
N GLU A 75 16.05 -7.20 1.93
CA GLU A 75 15.97 -7.86 0.61
C GLU A 75 14.91 -8.98 0.56
N SER A 76 14.61 -9.61 1.70
CA SER A 76 13.55 -10.63 1.81
C SER A 76 12.12 -10.07 1.91
N ALA A 77 11.91 -8.77 1.65
CA ALA A 77 10.61 -8.12 1.78
C ALA A 77 9.50 -8.81 0.98
N ALA A 78 9.78 -9.25 -0.25
CA ALA A 78 8.79 -9.95 -1.08
C ALA A 78 8.33 -11.27 -0.46
N ASP A 79 9.24 -12.02 0.18
CA ASP A 79 8.94 -13.30 0.84
C ASP A 79 8.10 -13.13 2.12
N VAL A 80 8.05 -11.92 2.66
CA VAL A 80 7.20 -11.57 3.80
C VAL A 80 5.88 -10.98 3.33
N ILE A 81 5.93 -9.83 2.62
CA ILE A 81 4.72 -9.04 2.35
C ILE A 81 3.79 -9.69 1.31
N VAL A 82 4.34 -10.28 0.23
CA VAL A 82 3.51 -10.93 -0.79
C VAL A 82 2.81 -12.16 -0.20
N VAL A 83 3.52 -12.91 0.66
CA VAL A 83 2.94 -14.06 1.36
C VAL A 83 1.79 -13.63 2.28
N LEU A 84 1.96 -12.57 3.07
CA LEU A 84 0.92 -12.03 3.95
C LEU A 84 -0.29 -11.53 3.14
N ARG A 85 -0.06 -10.72 2.09
CA ARG A 85 -1.13 -10.17 1.23
C ARG A 85 -2.01 -11.26 0.63
N ARG A 86 -1.39 -12.34 0.13
CA ARG A 86 -2.10 -13.43 -0.54
C ARG A 86 -2.82 -14.35 0.46
N ASN A 87 -2.17 -14.75 1.54
CA ASN A 87 -2.75 -15.71 2.49
C ASN A 87 -3.82 -15.10 3.40
N LEU A 88 -3.79 -13.79 3.62
CA LEU A 88 -4.79 -13.06 4.39
C LEU A 88 -5.79 -12.32 3.50
N ASP A 89 -5.73 -12.53 2.18
CA ASP A 89 -6.56 -11.87 1.15
C ASP A 89 -6.65 -10.35 1.33
N LEU A 90 -5.49 -9.70 1.55
CA LEU A 90 -5.38 -8.24 1.70
C LEU A 90 -5.42 -7.57 0.33
N TYR A 91 -6.59 -7.55 -0.29
CA TYR A 91 -6.77 -7.21 -1.69
C TYR A 91 -6.70 -5.73 -2.02
N ALA A 92 -6.88 -4.86 -1.04
CA ALA A 92 -6.85 -3.41 -1.22
C ALA A 92 -5.63 -2.80 -0.54
N ASN A 93 -4.73 -2.21 -1.31
CA ASN A 93 -3.62 -1.42 -0.79
C ASN A 93 -3.96 0.06 -0.93
N ILE A 94 -4.17 0.71 0.21
CA ILE A 94 -4.56 2.11 0.30
C ILE A 94 -3.33 2.94 0.57
N ARG A 95 -3.01 3.83 -0.34
CA ARG A 95 -1.83 4.69 -0.30
C ARG A 95 -2.25 6.16 -0.40
N PRO A 96 -2.43 6.87 0.71
CA PRO A 96 -2.69 8.30 0.71
C PRO A 96 -1.42 9.07 0.34
N ALA A 97 -1.60 10.15 -0.43
CA ALA A 97 -0.58 11.14 -0.71
C ALA A 97 -1.15 12.52 -0.38
N LYS A 98 -0.59 13.15 0.64
CA LYS A 98 -1.08 14.43 1.16
C LYS A 98 0.09 15.35 1.46
N SER A 99 -0.03 16.61 1.04
CA SER A 99 0.90 17.67 1.44
C SER A 99 0.64 18.09 2.88
N TYR A 100 1.71 18.27 3.65
CA TYR A 100 1.65 18.80 5.00
C TYR A 100 2.41 20.12 5.09
N PRO A 101 2.01 21.03 6.00
CA PRO A 101 2.75 22.26 6.22
C PRO A 101 4.21 21.99 6.61
N ASN A 102 5.13 22.75 6.03
CA ASN A 102 6.57 22.67 6.27
C ASN A 102 7.26 21.38 5.75
N THR A 103 6.60 20.59 4.91
CA THR A 103 7.26 19.50 4.18
C THR A 103 7.69 19.95 2.78
N PRO A 104 8.74 19.34 2.18
CA PRO A 104 9.25 19.72 0.87
C PRO A 104 8.36 19.19 -0.27
N SER A 105 7.04 19.38 -0.19
CA SER A 105 6.09 19.01 -1.25
C SER A 105 6.22 19.95 -2.45
N LEU A 106 5.91 19.44 -3.65
CA LEU A 106 5.85 20.26 -4.86
C LEU A 106 4.71 21.30 -4.80
N ARG A 107 3.65 21.01 -4.04
CA ARG A 107 2.46 21.86 -3.87
C ARG A 107 1.82 21.59 -2.52
N ASP A 108 1.18 22.61 -1.96
CA ASP A 108 0.57 22.56 -0.62
C ASP A 108 -0.89 22.08 -0.61
N ASP A 109 -1.49 21.86 -1.79
CA ASP A 109 -2.91 21.58 -1.96
C ASP A 109 -3.23 20.14 -2.40
N ILE A 110 -2.28 19.21 -2.21
CA ILE A 110 -2.42 17.80 -2.61
C ILE A 110 -3.06 17.01 -1.47
N ASP A 111 -4.16 16.32 -1.78
CA ASP A 111 -4.79 15.35 -0.90
C ASP A 111 -5.54 14.31 -1.75
N LEU A 112 -4.84 13.24 -2.12
CA LEU A 112 -5.37 12.15 -2.93
C LEU A 112 -5.09 10.79 -2.29
N VAL A 113 -5.79 9.76 -2.74
CA VAL A 113 -5.55 8.37 -2.31
C VAL A 113 -5.48 7.46 -3.53
N ILE A 114 -4.46 6.63 -3.58
CA ILE A 114 -4.37 5.53 -4.55
C ILE A 114 -4.89 4.25 -3.90
N VAL A 115 -5.89 3.66 -4.51
CA VAL A 115 -6.48 2.36 -4.18
C VAL A 115 -5.94 1.35 -5.19
N ARG A 116 -4.87 0.67 -4.78
CA ARG A 116 -4.12 -0.30 -5.57
C ARG A 116 -4.68 -1.69 -5.37
N GLU A 117 -5.00 -2.42 -6.44
CA GLU A 117 -5.23 -3.87 -6.37
C GLU A 117 -3.95 -4.55 -5.87
N ASN A 118 -4.06 -5.58 -5.04
CA ASN A 118 -2.93 -6.05 -4.25
C ASN A 118 -2.65 -7.58 -4.34
N THR A 119 -3.46 -8.33 -5.11
CA THR A 119 -3.41 -9.80 -5.13
C THR A 119 -3.12 -10.43 -6.49
N GLU A 120 -3.23 -9.66 -7.55
CA GLU A 120 -3.09 -10.10 -8.94
C GLU A 120 -1.96 -9.37 -9.68
N ASP A 121 -2.11 -9.28 -11.00
CA ASP A 121 -1.18 -8.64 -11.93
C ASP A 121 0.10 -9.47 -12.10
N LEU A 122 1.24 -8.84 -12.35
CA LEU A 122 2.57 -9.48 -12.43
C LEU A 122 3.03 -10.03 -11.06
N TYR A 123 2.47 -9.53 -9.97
CA TYR A 123 2.77 -9.98 -8.61
C TYR A 123 2.27 -11.41 -8.29
N THR A 124 1.60 -12.07 -9.23
CA THR A 124 1.34 -13.52 -9.13
C THR A 124 2.63 -14.35 -9.24
N GLY A 125 3.73 -13.77 -9.74
CA GLY A 125 5.03 -14.40 -9.86
C GLY A 125 5.04 -15.54 -10.90
N GLN A 126 4.17 -15.49 -11.90
CA GLN A 126 4.14 -16.49 -12.97
C GLN A 126 5.09 -16.08 -14.09
N GLU A 127 6.32 -16.53 -13.98
CA GLU A 127 7.39 -16.26 -14.96
C GLU A 127 8.04 -17.55 -15.42
N PHE A 128 8.48 -17.58 -16.67
CA PHE A 128 9.24 -18.69 -17.24
C PHE A 128 10.13 -18.21 -18.39
N THR A 129 11.12 -19.03 -18.72
CA THR A 129 12.02 -18.77 -19.86
C THR A 129 11.70 -19.74 -20.99
N VAL A 130 11.76 -19.26 -22.24
CA VAL A 130 11.64 -20.05 -23.45
C VAL A 130 12.80 -19.65 -24.36
N ASP A 131 13.71 -20.57 -24.57
CA ASP A 131 14.98 -20.34 -25.28
C ASP A 131 15.74 -19.13 -24.68
N ASP A 132 15.92 -18.06 -25.44
CA ASP A 132 16.59 -16.82 -25.03
C ASP A 132 15.62 -15.73 -24.54
N SER A 133 14.33 -16.07 -24.38
CA SER A 133 13.27 -15.15 -24.02
C SER A 133 12.75 -15.41 -22.61
N ALA A 134 12.44 -14.36 -21.87
CA ALA A 134 11.72 -14.43 -20.59
C ALA A 134 10.28 -13.94 -20.75
N VAL A 135 9.34 -14.65 -20.14
CA VAL A 135 7.89 -14.36 -20.21
C VAL A 135 7.35 -14.20 -18.80
N ALA A 136 6.61 -13.11 -18.56
CA ALA A 136 5.83 -12.90 -17.34
C ALA A 136 4.33 -12.84 -17.68
N LEU A 137 3.51 -13.54 -16.92
CA LEU A 137 2.06 -13.56 -17.10
C LEU A 137 1.40 -12.50 -16.23
N ARG A 138 0.71 -11.58 -16.87
CA ARG A 138 -0.14 -10.61 -16.20
C ARG A 138 -1.57 -11.14 -16.08
N VAL A 139 -2.05 -11.33 -14.86
CA VAL A 139 -3.37 -11.89 -14.57
C VAL A 139 -4.27 -10.79 -14.01
N ILE A 140 -5.40 -10.53 -14.65
CA ILE A 140 -6.44 -9.61 -14.21
C ILE A 140 -7.78 -10.33 -14.25
N THR A 141 -8.49 -10.39 -13.13
CA THR A 141 -9.81 -11.01 -13.05
C THR A 141 -10.92 -9.96 -12.84
N GLU A 142 -12.12 -10.30 -13.32
CA GLU A 142 -13.30 -9.46 -13.10
C GLU A 142 -13.63 -9.33 -11.61
N LYS A 143 -13.48 -10.44 -10.86
CA LYS A 143 -13.75 -10.48 -9.42
C LYS A 143 -12.87 -9.50 -8.65
N ALA A 144 -11.56 -9.56 -8.83
CA ALA A 144 -10.63 -8.67 -8.13
C ALA A 144 -10.79 -7.22 -8.61
N SER A 145 -10.99 -7.00 -9.91
CA SER A 145 -11.24 -5.66 -10.46
C SER A 145 -12.50 -5.01 -9.88
N LYS A 146 -13.59 -5.76 -9.74
CA LYS A 146 -14.83 -5.24 -9.14
C LYS A 146 -14.68 -4.96 -7.64
N ARG A 147 -14.02 -5.83 -6.87
CA ARG A 147 -13.88 -5.61 -5.43
C ARG A 147 -13.00 -4.40 -5.12
N ILE A 148 -11.89 -4.21 -5.87
CA ILE A 148 -11.04 -3.04 -5.66
C ILE A 148 -11.72 -1.75 -6.11
N ALA A 149 -12.48 -1.77 -7.22
CA ALA A 149 -13.31 -0.65 -7.64
C ALA A 149 -14.31 -0.28 -6.56
N LYS A 150 -15.06 -1.24 -6.02
CA LYS A 150 -16.03 -1.00 -4.94
C LYS A 150 -15.35 -0.40 -3.69
N HIS A 151 -14.15 -0.83 -3.36
CA HIS A 151 -13.37 -0.25 -2.27
C HIS A 151 -13.05 1.23 -2.57
N ALA A 152 -12.62 1.57 -3.79
CA ALA A 152 -12.30 2.93 -4.19
C ALA A 152 -13.52 3.87 -4.11
N PHE A 153 -14.69 3.44 -4.56
CA PHE A 153 -15.93 4.22 -4.44
C PHE A 153 -16.34 4.43 -2.98
N LYS A 154 -16.23 3.41 -2.13
CA LYS A 154 -16.46 3.56 -0.68
C LYS A 154 -15.47 4.55 -0.06
N THR A 155 -14.19 4.49 -0.45
CA THR A 155 -13.17 5.44 -0.01
C THR A 155 -13.54 6.87 -0.40
N ALA A 156 -13.99 7.10 -1.63
CA ALA A 156 -14.42 8.43 -2.09
C ALA A 156 -15.63 8.97 -1.28
N ILE A 157 -16.57 8.10 -0.89
CA ILE A 157 -17.69 8.46 -0.02
C ILE A 157 -17.18 8.84 1.38
N GLN A 158 -16.31 8.02 1.98
CA GLN A 158 -15.77 8.24 3.32
C GLN A 158 -14.92 9.51 3.40
N ARG A 159 -14.10 9.76 2.40
CA ARG A 159 -13.32 10.99 2.29
C ARG A 159 -14.21 12.24 2.19
N ASN A 160 -15.33 12.12 1.49
CA ASN A 160 -16.30 13.21 1.27
C ASN A 160 -15.63 14.52 0.80
N GLN A 161 -14.60 14.40 -0.02
CA GLN A 161 -13.83 15.50 -0.60
C GLN A 161 -14.42 15.88 -1.98
N LYS A 162 -13.69 15.60 -3.08
CA LYS A 162 -14.14 15.91 -4.44
C LYS A 162 -15.17 14.91 -4.98
N LYS A 163 -15.39 13.78 -4.29
CA LYS A 163 -16.29 12.69 -4.70
C LYS A 163 -16.03 12.20 -6.11
N ARG A 164 -14.76 11.97 -6.41
CA ARG A 164 -14.28 11.56 -7.73
C ARG A 164 -13.43 10.31 -7.64
N VAL A 165 -13.69 9.34 -8.52
CA VAL A 165 -12.87 8.14 -8.72
C VAL A 165 -12.34 8.13 -10.15
N THR A 166 -11.00 8.13 -10.29
CA THR A 166 -10.31 8.01 -11.58
C THR A 166 -9.77 6.59 -11.73
N CYS A 167 -10.28 5.84 -12.70
CA CYS A 167 -9.79 4.50 -13.03
C CYS A 167 -8.59 4.60 -13.96
N VAL A 168 -7.42 4.13 -13.50
CA VAL A 168 -6.17 4.22 -14.24
C VAL A 168 -5.76 2.86 -14.80
N HIS A 169 -5.51 2.80 -16.10
CA HIS A 169 -5.23 1.59 -16.87
C HIS A 169 -4.44 1.87 -18.16
N LYS A 170 -4.13 0.84 -18.95
CA LYS A 170 -3.49 0.97 -20.28
C LYS A 170 -4.24 0.16 -21.35
N SER A 171 -5.58 0.25 -21.39
CA SER A 171 -6.43 -0.56 -22.26
C SER A 171 -6.25 -0.31 -23.76
N ASN A 172 -5.64 0.79 -24.16
CA ASN A 172 -5.28 1.02 -25.57
C ASN A 172 -4.18 0.06 -26.07
N VAL A 173 -3.34 -0.47 -25.16
CA VAL A 173 -2.28 -1.45 -25.43
C VAL A 173 -2.72 -2.82 -24.94
N MET A 174 -3.04 -2.96 -23.67
CA MET A 174 -3.46 -4.21 -23.02
C MET A 174 -4.98 -4.37 -23.06
N ARG A 175 -5.49 -4.60 -24.26
CA ARG A 175 -6.94 -4.58 -24.54
C ARG A 175 -7.76 -5.63 -23.79
N LYS A 176 -7.15 -6.77 -23.42
CA LYS A 176 -7.83 -7.86 -22.70
C LYS A 176 -7.78 -7.64 -21.20
N THR A 177 -6.58 -7.53 -20.63
CA THR A 177 -6.39 -7.37 -19.18
C THR A 177 -6.90 -6.03 -18.68
N ASP A 178 -6.37 -4.93 -19.19
CA ASP A 178 -6.78 -3.59 -18.75
C ASP A 178 -8.16 -3.18 -19.28
N GLY A 179 -8.55 -3.72 -20.43
CA GLY A 179 -9.93 -3.57 -20.91
C GLY A 179 -10.96 -4.25 -19.99
N LEU A 180 -10.61 -5.39 -19.38
CA LEU A 180 -11.43 -6.04 -18.36
C LEU A 180 -11.49 -5.19 -17.07
N PHE A 181 -10.33 -4.71 -16.60
CA PHE A 181 -10.25 -3.84 -15.43
C PHE A 181 -11.11 -2.58 -15.60
N ALA A 182 -10.93 -1.86 -16.71
CA ALA A 182 -11.68 -0.63 -17.02
C ALA A 182 -13.20 -0.86 -17.03
N LYS A 183 -13.66 -1.91 -17.74
CA LYS A 183 -15.08 -2.28 -17.78
C LYS A 183 -15.64 -2.68 -16.42
N SER A 184 -14.85 -3.37 -15.61
CA SER A 184 -15.24 -3.76 -14.24
C SER A 184 -15.42 -2.53 -13.36
N CYS A 185 -14.50 -1.56 -13.43
CA CYS A 185 -14.63 -0.29 -12.70
C CYS A 185 -15.86 0.51 -13.17
N GLU A 186 -16.09 0.60 -14.48
CA GLU A 186 -17.27 1.28 -15.04
C GLU A 186 -18.58 0.61 -14.59
N SER A 187 -18.61 -0.73 -14.55
CA SER A 187 -19.78 -1.46 -14.05
C SER A 187 -20.08 -1.12 -12.59
N ILE A 188 -19.07 -1.00 -11.75
CA ILE A 188 -19.24 -0.62 -10.34
C ILE A 188 -19.62 0.86 -10.20
N ALA A 189 -19.09 1.74 -11.05
CA ALA A 189 -19.45 3.17 -11.05
C ALA A 189 -20.98 3.38 -11.14
N ASN A 190 -21.68 2.54 -11.89
CA ASN A 190 -23.15 2.61 -12.01
C ASN A 190 -23.90 2.34 -10.68
N GLU A 191 -23.24 1.71 -9.68
CA GLU A 191 -23.80 1.52 -8.34
C GLU A 191 -23.64 2.78 -7.46
N PHE A 192 -22.84 3.78 -7.88
CA PHE A 192 -22.47 4.97 -7.12
C PHE A 192 -22.73 6.26 -7.90
N PRO A 193 -23.99 6.60 -8.23
CA PRO A 193 -24.33 7.71 -9.12
C PRO A 193 -23.92 9.10 -8.60
N ASP A 194 -23.70 9.25 -7.28
CA ASP A 194 -23.28 10.49 -6.65
C ASP A 194 -21.75 10.72 -6.68
N ILE A 195 -20.99 9.77 -7.22
CA ILE A 195 -19.54 9.85 -7.35
C ILE A 195 -19.18 10.05 -8.82
N GLN A 196 -18.44 11.11 -9.11
CA GLN A 196 -17.90 11.33 -10.46
C GLN A 196 -16.92 10.21 -10.82
N PHE A 197 -17.10 9.59 -11.97
CA PHE A 197 -16.20 8.56 -12.49
C PHE A 197 -15.59 8.97 -13.81
N ASP A 198 -14.29 8.80 -13.92
CA ASP A 198 -13.57 8.95 -15.20
C ASP A 198 -12.49 7.88 -15.35
N GLN A 199 -11.96 7.76 -16.56
CA GLN A 199 -10.92 6.79 -16.92
C GLN A 199 -9.72 7.53 -17.51
N MET A 200 -8.52 7.10 -17.18
CA MET A 200 -7.28 7.70 -17.65
C MET A 200 -6.22 6.64 -17.98
N TYR A 201 -5.43 6.87 -19.02
CA TYR A 201 -4.27 6.04 -19.28
C TYR A 201 -3.17 6.34 -18.26
N VAL A 202 -2.43 5.29 -17.86
CA VAL A 202 -1.43 5.38 -16.80
C VAL A 202 -0.33 6.41 -17.10
N ASP A 203 0.10 6.54 -18.33
CA ASP A 203 1.08 7.55 -18.77
C ASP A 203 0.53 8.98 -18.65
N ALA A 204 -0.74 9.19 -18.96
CA ALA A 204 -1.40 10.48 -18.75
C ALA A 204 -1.62 10.77 -17.26
N CYS A 205 -1.92 9.74 -16.46
CA CYS A 205 -2.05 9.87 -15.01
C CYS A 205 -0.72 10.28 -14.36
N SER A 206 0.38 9.60 -14.70
CA SER A 206 1.72 9.94 -14.24
C SER A 206 2.09 11.39 -14.54
N MET A 207 1.87 11.84 -15.77
CA MET A 207 2.07 13.25 -16.15
C MET A 207 1.20 14.21 -15.31
N ASN A 208 -0.07 13.87 -15.06
CA ASN A 208 -0.99 14.72 -14.34
C ASN A 208 -0.76 14.73 -12.83
N LEU A 209 -0.20 13.65 -12.23
CA LEU A 209 0.23 13.64 -10.84
C LEU A 209 1.31 14.71 -10.55
N ILE A 210 2.15 15.02 -11.54
CA ILE A 210 3.13 16.11 -11.43
C ILE A 210 2.50 17.48 -11.78
N ARG A 211 1.67 17.51 -12.81
CA ARG A 211 1.15 18.76 -13.37
C ARG A 211 -0.04 19.34 -12.61
N GLN A 212 -0.99 18.49 -12.23
CA GLN A 212 -2.30 18.83 -11.64
C GLN A 212 -2.74 17.78 -10.61
N PRO A 213 -1.90 17.45 -9.59
CA PRO A 213 -2.23 16.43 -8.59
C PRO A 213 -3.49 16.77 -7.80
N GLU A 214 -3.78 18.06 -7.64
CA GLU A 214 -4.97 18.59 -6.97
C GLU A 214 -6.30 18.21 -7.66
N GLU A 215 -6.28 17.77 -8.89
CA GLU A 215 -7.50 17.32 -9.60
C GLU A 215 -7.96 15.91 -9.15
N PHE A 216 -7.06 15.12 -8.58
CA PHE A 216 -7.39 13.78 -8.12
C PHE A 216 -8.03 13.80 -6.72
N ASP A 217 -8.90 12.81 -6.44
CA ASP A 217 -9.42 12.46 -5.12
C ASP A 217 -9.05 11.02 -4.82
N VAL A 218 -9.66 10.07 -5.53
CA VAL A 218 -9.35 8.65 -5.42
C VAL A 218 -8.95 8.09 -6.78
N ILE A 219 -7.78 7.50 -6.85
CA ILE A 219 -7.30 6.76 -8.03
C ILE A 219 -7.49 5.28 -7.75
N VAL A 220 -8.13 4.53 -8.66
CA VAL A 220 -8.17 3.07 -8.61
C VAL A 220 -7.39 2.48 -9.77
N THR A 221 -6.51 1.52 -9.47
CA THR A 221 -5.64 0.94 -10.50
C THR A 221 -5.20 -0.49 -10.17
N THR A 222 -4.61 -1.15 -11.16
CA THR A 222 -4.02 -2.49 -11.03
C THR A 222 -2.77 -2.47 -10.16
N ASN A 223 -2.28 -3.65 -9.80
CA ASN A 223 -1.20 -3.80 -8.82
C ASN A 223 0.10 -3.10 -9.27
N LEU A 224 0.64 -3.39 -10.45
CA LEU A 224 1.89 -2.80 -10.90
C LEU A 224 1.79 -1.28 -11.08
N PHE A 225 0.73 -0.80 -11.71
CA PHE A 225 0.57 0.63 -11.91
C PHE A 225 0.36 1.37 -10.59
N GLY A 226 -0.36 0.76 -9.65
CA GLY A 226 -0.56 1.32 -8.31
C GLY A 226 0.74 1.43 -7.52
N ASP A 227 1.67 0.49 -7.71
CA ASP A 227 3.00 0.57 -7.11
C ASP A 227 3.76 1.79 -7.60
N ILE A 228 3.91 1.91 -8.93
CA ILE A 228 4.67 2.99 -9.55
C ILE A 228 4.05 4.37 -9.24
N LEU A 229 2.73 4.51 -9.45
CA LEU A 229 2.05 5.79 -9.25
C LEU A 229 2.02 6.25 -7.79
N SER A 230 1.99 5.31 -6.83
CA SER A 230 2.01 5.70 -5.41
C SER A 230 3.39 6.19 -4.97
N ASP A 231 4.47 5.61 -5.48
CA ASP A 231 5.81 6.08 -5.18
C ASP A 231 6.06 7.44 -5.84
N GLU A 232 5.59 7.65 -7.08
CA GLU A 232 5.58 8.96 -7.73
C GLU A 232 4.79 9.98 -6.89
N SER A 233 3.58 9.62 -6.46
CA SER A 233 2.73 10.51 -5.65
C SER A 233 3.37 10.87 -4.31
N SER A 234 4.06 9.90 -3.67
CA SER A 234 4.76 10.16 -2.41
C SER A 234 5.87 11.19 -2.58
N GLN A 235 6.62 11.12 -3.68
CA GLN A 235 7.67 12.10 -3.97
C GLN A 235 7.10 13.51 -4.23
N VAL A 236 5.90 13.60 -4.82
CA VAL A 236 5.22 14.87 -5.06
C VAL A 236 4.78 15.55 -3.76
N VAL A 237 4.52 14.80 -2.70
CA VAL A 237 4.06 15.32 -1.40
C VAL A 237 5.14 15.40 -0.30
N GLY A 238 6.41 15.12 -0.61
CA GLY A 238 7.50 15.31 0.34
C GLY A 238 8.50 14.15 0.40
N GLY A 239 8.17 12.97 -0.11
CA GLY A 239 9.06 11.82 -0.20
C GLY A 239 8.47 10.53 0.37
N LEU A 240 9.21 9.44 0.17
CA LEU A 240 8.79 8.10 0.59
C LEU A 240 8.63 7.95 2.12
N GLY A 241 9.36 8.73 2.91
CA GLY A 241 9.24 8.74 4.38
C GLY A 241 7.86 9.21 4.88
N MET A 242 7.13 9.97 4.04
CA MET A 242 5.77 10.46 4.33
C MET A 242 4.67 9.52 3.80
N ALA A 243 5.01 8.37 3.23
CA ALA A 243 4.07 7.49 2.53
C ALA A 243 3.65 6.28 3.38
N PRO A 244 2.46 6.30 4.01
CA PRO A 244 1.90 5.13 4.65
C PRO A 244 1.17 4.24 3.65
N ALA A 245 1.04 2.96 3.99
CA ALA A 245 0.19 2.02 3.27
C ALA A 245 -0.67 1.20 4.23
N ALA A 246 -1.93 0.99 3.87
CA ALA A 246 -2.80 0.02 4.52
C ALA A 246 -3.15 -1.09 3.53
N ASN A 247 -2.78 -2.32 3.86
CA ASN A 247 -3.19 -3.51 3.12
C ASN A 247 -4.43 -4.09 3.79
N LEU A 248 -5.58 -4.00 3.14
CA LEU A 248 -6.87 -4.33 3.73
C LEU A 248 -7.52 -5.53 3.03
N GLY A 249 -8.00 -6.47 3.84
CA GLY A 249 -8.97 -7.49 3.48
C GLY A 249 -10.37 -7.11 3.97
N ASP A 250 -11.27 -8.10 4.00
CA ASP A 250 -12.60 -7.88 4.56
C ASP A 250 -12.57 -7.83 6.09
N ASP A 251 -11.70 -8.63 6.72
CA ASP A 251 -11.68 -8.82 8.19
C ASP A 251 -10.32 -8.46 8.83
N PHE A 252 -9.29 -8.12 8.04
CA PHE A 252 -7.93 -7.90 8.54
C PHE A 252 -7.25 -6.71 7.86
N GLY A 253 -6.44 -5.97 8.63
CA GLY A 253 -5.61 -4.87 8.15
C GLY A 253 -4.15 -5.03 8.53
N LEU A 254 -3.25 -4.82 7.56
CA LEU A 254 -1.81 -4.71 7.75
C LEU A 254 -1.36 -3.32 7.34
N PHE A 255 -0.73 -2.62 8.26
CA PHE A 255 -0.27 -1.25 8.08
C PHE A 255 1.25 -1.21 8.01
N GLU A 256 1.80 -0.47 7.06
CA GLU A 256 3.24 -0.40 6.82
C GLU A 256 3.66 0.94 6.22
N PRO A 257 4.91 1.39 6.40
CA PRO A 257 5.49 2.42 5.55
C PRO A 257 5.79 1.83 4.16
N VAL A 258 5.75 2.67 3.13
CA VAL A 258 6.01 2.24 1.75
C VAL A 258 7.50 1.99 1.50
N HIS A 259 8.39 2.72 2.19
CA HIS A 259 9.84 2.63 2.00
C HIS A 259 10.47 1.33 2.51
N GLY A 260 11.66 1.02 2.05
CA GLY A 260 12.47 -0.13 2.46
C GLY A 260 13.23 0.09 3.78
N ALA A 261 14.14 -0.83 4.10
CA ALA A 261 14.86 -0.88 5.36
C ALA A 261 15.95 0.20 5.55
N ALA A 262 16.34 0.92 4.51
CA ALA A 262 17.26 2.06 4.54
C ALA A 262 18.47 1.84 5.46
N PHE A 263 19.21 0.74 5.25
CA PHE A 263 20.35 0.33 6.07
C PHE A 263 21.45 1.38 6.19
N ASP A 264 21.57 2.26 5.21
CA ASP A 264 22.56 3.35 5.12
C ASP A 264 22.36 4.43 6.17
N ILE A 265 21.13 4.63 6.67
CA ILE A 265 20.81 5.60 7.72
C ILE A 265 20.43 4.96 9.06
N ALA A 266 20.46 3.62 9.15
CA ALA A 266 20.14 2.91 10.39
C ALA A 266 21.09 3.30 11.53
N GLY A 267 20.57 3.54 12.73
CA GLY A 267 21.30 3.98 13.89
C GLY A 267 21.57 5.50 13.92
N CYS A 268 21.06 6.25 12.94
CA CYS A 268 21.15 7.70 12.90
C CYS A 268 19.80 8.32 13.26
N LEU A 269 19.50 8.36 14.57
CA LEU A 269 18.22 8.89 15.10
C LEU A 269 17.84 10.26 14.53
N LEU A 270 18.83 11.08 14.14
CA LEU A 270 18.58 12.40 13.55
C LEU A 270 17.89 12.29 12.19
N TYR A 271 18.30 11.33 11.35
CA TYR A 271 17.70 11.13 10.02
C TYR A 271 16.41 10.31 10.07
N THR A 272 16.28 9.40 11.05
CA THR A 272 15.07 8.58 11.21
C THR A 272 13.95 9.33 11.93
N SER A 273 14.28 10.27 12.82
CA SER A 273 13.29 11.14 13.46
C SER A 273 12.91 12.33 12.56
N ASP A 274 13.84 12.87 11.78
CA ASP A 274 13.52 13.93 10.80
C ASP A 274 12.61 13.41 9.68
N ALA A 275 12.73 12.13 9.29
CA ALA A 275 11.77 11.50 8.38
C ALA A 275 10.35 11.36 8.99
N ALA A 276 10.21 11.51 10.30
CA ALA A 276 8.91 11.57 10.98
C ALA A 276 8.46 13.01 11.26
N ASP A 277 9.40 13.96 11.26
CA ASP A 277 9.17 15.40 11.44
C ASP A 277 9.11 16.17 10.09
N GLU A 278 9.63 15.58 9.02
CA GLU A 278 9.50 16.04 7.64
C GLU A 278 8.31 15.32 6.97
#